data_59987d1f3e905299e7dd23e4b96adf50
#
_entry.id   59987d1f3e905299e7dd23e4b96adf50
#
_cell.length_a   1.000
_cell.length_b   1.000
_cell.length_c   1.000
_cell.angle_alpha   90.00
_cell.angle_beta   90.00
_cell.angle_gamma   90.00
#
_symmetry.space_group_name_H-M   'P 1'
#
loop_
_entity.id
_entity.type
_entity.pdbx_description
1 polymer ?
#
loop_
_entity_poly.entity_id
_entity_poly.type
_entity_poly.pdbx_seq_one_letter_code
_entity_poly.pdbx_strand_id
1 'polypeptide(L)'
;MKNRIMIFLLITATLFSCKEEEEPQLNLTRRSYAGTMRTDGYYYHDFDNGSARKLIYILYRDGVVLYGGAPTNEALAEREVEFSNGRYAAAAAPEKTFWGLFKVEGNTITFNQWHVRDGAALAQYTTTGTLLSDTTFLMSSTDRNGVIGEAIDELYRFKAAVKPDSTNQFLN
;
A
#
# COMPACT_ATOMS: atom_id res chain seq x y z
N MET A 1 34.41 -66.47 20.10
CA MET A 1 33.10 -65.78 20.30
C MET A 1 33.31 -64.29 20.00
N LYS A 2 32.78 -63.78 18.89
CA LYS A 2 32.96 -62.41 18.44
C LYS A 2 31.68 -61.65 18.72
N ASN A 3 31.70 -60.72 19.71
CA ASN A 3 30.60 -59.81 19.96
C ASN A 3 30.57 -58.74 18.86
N ARG A 4 29.48 -58.75 18.06
CA ARG A 4 29.17 -57.66 17.14
C ARG A 4 28.31 -56.64 17.87
N ILE A 5 28.91 -55.50 18.23
CA ILE A 5 28.20 -54.34 18.72
C ILE A 5 27.59 -53.66 17.50
N MET A 6 26.28 -53.72 17.42
CA MET A 6 25.48 -53.07 16.36
C MET A 6 25.16 -51.65 16.84
N ILE A 7 25.90 -50.67 16.36
CA ILE A 7 25.65 -49.24 16.62
C ILE A 7 24.47 -48.83 15.76
N PHE A 8 23.30 -48.67 16.36
CA PHE A 8 22.15 -48.00 15.73
C PHE A 8 22.42 -46.49 15.72
N LEU A 9 22.82 -45.97 14.55
CA LEU A 9 22.89 -44.53 14.32
C LEU A 9 21.46 -44.01 14.14
N LEU A 10 20.91 -43.44 15.20
CA LEU A 10 19.62 -42.75 15.17
C LEU A 10 19.84 -41.41 14.46
N ILE A 11 19.59 -41.36 13.15
CA ILE A 11 19.53 -40.13 12.41
C ILE A 11 18.19 -39.45 12.78
N THR A 12 18.24 -38.57 13.78
CA THR A 12 17.17 -37.60 14.02
C THR A 12 17.18 -36.59 12.89
N ALA A 13 16.35 -36.85 11.88
CA ALA A 13 16.00 -35.84 10.90
C ALA A 13 15.20 -34.74 11.61
N THR A 14 15.88 -33.69 12.05
CA THR A 14 15.24 -32.45 12.46
C THR A 14 14.62 -31.86 11.20
N LEU A 15 13.34 -32.09 11.05
CA LEU A 15 12.51 -31.34 10.10
C LEU A 15 12.55 -29.89 10.58
N PHE A 16 13.44 -29.10 10.03
CA PHE A 16 13.30 -27.65 10.03
C PHE A 16 12.03 -27.35 9.24
N SER A 17 10.91 -27.31 9.96
CA SER A 17 9.71 -26.66 9.46
C SER A 17 10.07 -25.19 9.30
N CYS A 18 10.50 -24.77 8.12
CA CYS A 18 10.38 -23.39 7.73
C CYS A 18 8.88 -23.07 7.86
N LYS A 19 8.49 -22.40 8.94
CA LYS A 19 7.22 -21.69 8.95
C LYS A 19 7.37 -20.65 7.85
N GLU A 20 6.73 -20.85 6.70
CA GLU A 20 6.42 -19.75 5.78
C GLU A 20 5.69 -18.72 6.65
N GLU A 21 6.32 -17.58 6.89
CA GLU A 21 5.62 -16.45 7.53
C GLU A 21 4.45 -16.13 6.61
N GLU A 22 3.24 -16.34 7.10
CA GLU A 22 2.04 -15.98 6.35
C GLU A 22 2.12 -14.49 5.99
N GLU A 23 1.99 -14.20 4.71
CA GLU A 23 1.99 -12.81 4.25
C GLU A 23 0.88 -12.03 4.95
N PRO A 24 1.18 -10.81 5.46
CA PRO A 24 0.17 -10.01 6.15
C PRO A 24 -1.00 -9.71 5.22
N GLN A 25 -2.20 -10.01 5.69
CA GLN A 25 -3.45 -9.70 4.99
C GLN A 25 -3.88 -8.27 5.31
N LEU A 26 -4.58 -7.63 4.37
CA LEU A 26 -5.22 -6.35 4.65
C LEU A 26 -6.42 -6.54 5.59
N ASN A 27 -6.59 -5.61 6.53
CA ASN A 27 -7.71 -5.62 7.48
C ASN A 27 -9.01 -5.08 6.88
N LEU A 28 -8.91 -4.27 5.82
CA LEU A 28 -10.08 -3.78 5.10
C LEU A 28 -10.57 -4.80 4.08
N THR A 29 -11.87 -4.84 3.87
CA THR A 29 -12.50 -5.56 2.78
C THR A 29 -12.79 -4.59 1.64
N ARG A 30 -12.51 -4.99 0.39
CA ARG A 30 -12.85 -4.21 -0.80
C ARG A 30 -14.34 -3.95 -0.87
N ARG A 31 -14.73 -2.69 -0.98
CA ARG A 31 -16.12 -2.26 -1.08
C ARG A 31 -16.22 -1.04 -1.98
N SER A 32 -17.27 -1.00 -2.78
CA SER A 32 -17.57 0.17 -3.61
C SER A 32 -17.72 1.43 -2.77
N TYR A 33 -17.03 2.48 -3.17
CA TYR A 33 -17.14 3.81 -2.59
C TYR A 33 -18.20 4.64 -3.32
N ALA A 34 -19.24 5.02 -2.62
CA ALA A 34 -20.33 5.84 -3.15
C ALA A 34 -20.37 7.27 -2.57
N GLY A 35 -19.30 7.69 -1.85
CA GLY A 35 -19.24 9.00 -1.23
C GLY A 35 -18.91 10.13 -2.20
N THR A 36 -18.69 11.32 -1.65
CA THR A 36 -18.54 12.59 -2.39
C THR A 36 -17.12 12.85 -2.89
N MET A 37 -16.09 12.21 -2.31
CA MET A 37 -14.71 12.42 -2.75
C MET A 37 -14.56 12.14 -4.24
N ARG A 38 -13.80 12.98 -4.88
CA ARG A 38 -13.49 12.82 -6.30
C ARG A 38 -12.58 11.62 -6.52
N THR A 39 -12.87 10.87 -7.57
CA THR A 39 -12.09 9.70 -7.98
C THR A 39 -11.70 9.74 -9.47
N ASP A 40 -11.83 10.88 -10.10
CA ASP A 40 -11.53 11.14 -11.52
C ASP A 40 -10.16 11.83 -11.70
N GLY A 41 -9.21 11.47 -10.87
CA GLY A 41 -7.85 11.99 -10.85
C GLY A 41 -7.05 11.35 -9.72
N TYR A 42 -6.14 12.12 -9.16
CA TYR A 42 -5.31 11.69 -8.05
C TYR A 42 -5.26 12.73 -6.93
N TYR A 43 -4.86 12.30 -5.73
CA TYR A 43 -4.54 13.14 -4.60
C TYR A 43 -3.03 13.20 -4.42
N TYR A 44 -2.52 14.37 -4.05
CA TYR A 44 -1.09 14.56 -3.80
C TYR A 44 -0.84 15.35 -2.52
N HIS A 45 0.24 15.00 -1.87
CA HIS A 45 0.84 15.72 -0.75
C HIS A 45 2.23 16.23 -1.15
N ASP A 46 2.53 17.49 -0.86
CA ASP A 46 3.85 18.08 -1.07
C ASP A 46 4.76 17.75 0.11
N PHE A 47 5.89 17.12 -0.12
CA PHE A 47 6.87 16.89 0.95
C PHE A 47 7.53 18.20 1.40
N ASP A 48 7.38 18.54 2.67
CA ASP A 48 7.94 19.77 3.26
C ASP A 48 9.45 19.71 3.52
N ASN A 49 10.13 18.62 3.18
CA ASN A 49 11.54 18.38 3.44
C ASN A 49 12.51 18.99 2.42
N GLY A 50 12.05 19.92 1.58
CA GLY A 50 12.85 20.57 0.53
C GLY A 50 13.14 19.67 -0.69
N SER A 51 12.58 18.44 -0.74
CA SER A 51 12.82 17.50 -1.85
C SER A 51 12.04 17.83 -3.13
N ALA A 52 11.14 18.81 -3.11
CA ALA A 52 10.23 19.19 -4.20
C ALA A 52 9.49 17.97 -4.81
N ARG A 53 9.12 16.99 -3.97
CA ARG A 53 8.41 15.77 -4.37
C ARG A 53 6.94 15.83 -4.00
N LYS A 54 6.12 15.09 -4.75
CA LYS A 54 4.70 14.90 -4.48
C LYS A 54 4.39 13.44 -4.22
N LEU A 55 3.93 13.11 -3.02
CA LEU A 55 3.39 11.79 -2.72
C LEU A 55 2.00 11.67 -3.34
N ILE A 56 1.79 10.67 -4.19
CA ILE A 56 0.56 10.53 -4.98
C ILE A 56 -0.22 9.30 -4.57
N TYR A 57 -1.54 9.47 -4.38
CA TYR A 57 -2.51 8.39 -4.23
C TYR A 57 -3.66 8.53 -5.23
N ILE A 58 -4.05 7.42 -5.83
CA ILE A 58 -5.17 7.33 -6.77
C ILE A 58 -6.25 6.47 -6.13
N LEU A 59 -7.44 7.05 -5.97
CA LEU A 59 -8.59 6.38 -5.37
C LEU A 59 -9.55 5.90 -6.46
N TYR A 60 -10.06 4.68 -6.32
CA TYR A 60 -11.00 4.09 -7.26
C TYR A 60 -12.36 3.86 -6.62
N ARG A 61 -13.43 3.93 -7.42
CA ARG A 61 -14.81 3.71 -6.96
C ARG A 61 -15.07 2.32 -6.37
N ASP A 62 -14.23 1.36 -6.62
CA ASP A 62 -14.30 0.00 -6.08
C ASP A 62 -13.60 -0.19 -4.72
N GLY A 63 -13.11 0.91 -4.12
CA GLY A 63 -12.45 0.89 -2.81
C GLY A 63 -10.95 0.59 -2.87
N VAL A 64 -10.38 0.49 -4.06
CA VAL A 64 -8.94 0.32 -4.25
C VAL A 64 -8.23 1.67 -4.12
N VAL A 65 -7.07 1.68 -3.48
CA VAL A 65 -6.09 2.77 -3.52
C VAL A 65 -4.82 2.28 -4.18
N LEU A 66 -4.30 3.09 -5.12
CA LEU A 66 -3.02 2.86 -5.79
C LEU A 66 -2.04 3.96 -5.38
N TYR A 67 -0.86 3.54 -4.91
CA TYR A 67 0.26 4.45 -4.72
C TYR A 67 0.81 4.90 -6.06
N GLY A 68 0.74 6.18 -6.36
CA GLY A 68 1.19 6.80 -7.63
C GLY A 68 2.66 7.17 -7.66
N GLY A 69 3.41 6.80 -6.62
CA GLY A 69 4.81 7.16 -6.47
C GLY A 69 5.03 8.54 -5.84
N ALA A 70 6.29 8.94 -5.81
CA ALA A 70 6.69 10.25 -5.28
C ALA A 70 7.61 10.99 -6.29
N PRO A 71 7.08 11.38 -7.47
CA PRO A 71 7.84 12.13 -8.47
C PRO A 71 8.26 13.51 -7.94
N THR A 72 9.36 14.05 -8.47
CA THR A 72 9.68 15.46 -8.30
C THR A 72 8.69 16.33 -9.08
N ASN A 73 8.65 17.64 -8.79
CA ASN A 73 7.78 18.56 -9.54
C ASN A 73 8.09 18.55 -11.04
N GLU A 74 9.36 18.41 -11.41
CA GLU A 74 9.80 18.33 -12.83
C GLU A 74 9.34 17.03 -13.50
N ALA A 75 9.35 15.90 -12.76
CA ALA A 75 8.94 14.59 -13.26
C ALA A 75 7.43 14.36 -13.23
N LEU A 76 6.65 15.28 -12.65
CA LEU A 76 5.21 15.10 -12.49
C LEU A 76 4.48 14.99 -13.85
N ALA A 77 4.85 15.80 -14.82
CA ALA A 77 4.24 15.76 -16.16
C ALA A 77 4.50 14.41 -16.86
N GLU A 78 5.70 13.85 -16.72
CA GLU A 78 6.02 12.53 -17.25
C GLU A 78 5.21 11.43 -16.54
N ARG A 79 5.05 11.51 -15.22
CA ARG A 79 4.21 10.60 -14.45
C ARG A 79 2.75 10.62 -14.92
N GLU A 80 2.20 11.78 -15.22
CA GLU A 80 0.84 11.91 -15.76
C GLU A 80 0.71 11.28 -17.16
N VAL A 81 1.74 11.37 -17.98
CA VAL A 81 1.79 10.66 -19.27
C VAL A 81 1.83 9.15 -19.05
N GLU A 82 2.58 8.65 -18.05
CA GLU A 82 2.61 7.22 -17.71
C GLU A 82 1.25 6.72 -17.20
N PHE A 83 0.53 7.54 -16.44
CA PHE A 83 -0.84 7.22 -16.03
C PHE A 83 -1.77 7.06 -17.22
N SER A 84 -1.71 7.99 -18.18
CA SER A 84 -2.62 8.04 -19.33
C SER A 84 -2.34 6.98 -20.39
N ASN A 85 -1.10 6.53 -20.55
CA ASN A 85 -0.71 5.57 -21.59
C ASN A 85 -0.60 4.10 -21.08
N GLY A 86 -0.94 3.84 -19.81
CA GLY A 86 -0.94 2.51 -19.21
C GLY A 86 0.43 1.99 -18.77
N ARG A 87 1.54 2.71 -18.99
CA ARG A 87 2.87 2.26 -18.54
C ARG A 87 2.93 2.11 -17.01
N TYR A 88 2.32 3.05 -16.28
CA TYR A 88 2.29 2.99 -14.83
C TYR A 88 1.47 1.79 -14.33
N ALA A 89 0.29 1.54 -14.93
CA ALA A 89 -0.54 0.38 -14.57
C ALA A 89 0.21 -0.93 -14.78
N ALA A 90 0.90 -1.07 -15.92
CA ALA A 90 1.69 -2.28 -16.22
C ALA A 90 2.85 -2.50 -15.23
N ALA A 91 3.52 -1.43 -14.79
CA ALA A 91 4.59 -1.50 -13.80
C ALA A 91 4.07 -1.79 -12.38
N ALA A 92 2.91 -1.22 -12.01
CA ALA A 92 2.32 -1.39 -10.69
C ALA A 92 1.61 -2.74 -10.50
N ALA A 93 1.06 -3.33 -11.59
CA ALA A 93 0.23 -4.53 -11.50
C ALA A 93 0.89 -5.72 -10.77
N PRO A 94 2.19 -6.04 -10.95
CA PRO A 94 2.86 -7.13 -10.25
C PRO A 94 3.35 -6.75 -8.84
N GLU A 95 3.30 -5.47 -8.45
CA GLU A 95 3.94 -4.95 -7.25
C GLU A 95 2.92 -4.75 -6.12
N LYS A 96 2.86 -5.69 -5.19
CA LYS A 96 1.89 -5.71 -4.08
C LYS A 96 1.88 -4.41 -3.27
N THR A 97 3.03 -3.82 -3.04
CA THR A 97 3.21 -2.59 -2.24
C THR A 97 2.63 -1.32 -2.85
N PHE A 98 2.27 -1.37 -4.13
CA PHE A 98 1.58 -0.24 -4.78
C PHE A 98 0.08 -0.21 -4.46
N TRP A 99 -0.48 -1.35 -4.03
CA TRP A 99 -1.91 -1.54 -3.90
C TRP A 99 -2.37 -1.53 -2.45
N GLY A 100 -3.59 -1.13 -2.25
CA GLY A 100 -4.27 -1.16 -0.97
C GLY A 100 -5.76 -0.95 -1.11
N LEU A 101 -6.41 -0.91 0.03
CA LEU A 101 -7.83 -0.62 0.14
C LEU A 101 -8.03 0.69 0.90
N PHE A 102 -9.10 1.40 0.57
CA PHE A 102 -9.53 2.53 1.36
C PHE A 102 -11.01 2.42 1.73
N LYS A 103 -11.36 3.07 2.81
CA LYS A 103 -12.75 3.31 3.21
C LYS A 103 -12.91 4.72 3.73
N VAL A 104 -14.15 5.18 3.68
CA VAL A 104 -14.59 6.44 4.31
C VAL A 104 -15.82 6.13 5.17
N GLU A 105 -15.75 6.51 6.44
CA GLU A 105 -16.85 6.39 7.40
C GLU A 105 -17.08 7.75 8.08
N GLY A 106 -18.19 8.39 7.79
CA GLY A 106 -18.40 9.78 8.17
C GLY A 106 -17.33 10.68 7.55
N ASN A 107 -16.55 11.36 8.38
CA ASN A 107 -15.43 12.19 7.94
C ASN A 107 -14.07 11.49 8.07
N THR A 108 -14.04 10.23 8.48
CA THR A 108 -12.78 9.49 8.62
C THR A 108 -12.46 8.76 7.33
N ILE A 109 -11.27 8.99 6.80
CA ILE A 109 -10.68 8.21 5.70
C ILE A 109 -9.62 7.27 6.27
N THR A 110 -9.61 6.04 5.80
CA THR A 110 -8.62 5.02 6.19
C THR A 110 -8.04 4.37 4.95
N PHE A 111 -6.73 4.32 4.85
CA PHE A 111 -5.99 3.50 3.89
C PHE A 111 -5.43 2.28 4.60
N ASN A 112 -5.40 1.15 3.89
CA ASN A 112 -4.81 -0.08 4.38
C ASN A 112 -3.97 -0.68 3.23
N GLN A 113 -2.65 -0.68 3.38
CA GLN A 113 -1.70 -0.99 2.32
C GLN A 113 -0.58 -1.89 2.83
N TRP A 114 0.09 -2.55 1.89
CA TRP A 114 1.34 -3.26 2.17
C TRP A 114 2.53 -2.34 1.95
N HIS A 115 3.51 -2.42 2.85
CA HIS A 115 4.82 -1.79 2.68
C HIS A 115 5.94 -2.79 2.96
N VAL A 116 7.08 -2.60 2.31
CA VAL A 116 8.29 -3.34 2.64
C VAL A 116 8.94 -2.68 3.85
N ARG A 117 9.23 -3.50 4.87
CA ARG A 117 10.04 -3.07 6.01
C ARG A 117 11.53 -3.30 5.71
N ASP A 118 12.38 -2.62 6.48
CA ASP A 118 13.84 -2.76 6.52
C ASP A 118 14.28 -4.21 6.29
N GLY A 119 14.75 -4.51 5.07
CA GLY A 119 15.34 -5.79 4.72
C GLY A 119 14.45 -6.84 4.08
N ALA A 120 13.18 -6.55 3.70
CA ALA A 120 12.37 -7.37 2.78
C ALA A 120 11.04 -7.98 3.30
N ALA A 121 10.72 -7.94 4.58
CA ALA A 121 9.43 -8.47 5.04
C ALA A 121 8.30 -7.48 4.70
N LEU A 122 7.23 -7.96 4.07
CA LEU A 122 6.00 -7.21 3.91
C LEU A 122 5.36 -6.94 5.27
N ALA A 123 4.85 -5.75 5.47
CA ALA A 123 4.03 -5.40 6.62
C ALA A 123 2.76 -4.69 6.14
N GLN A 124 1.69 -4.85 6.92
CA GLN A 124 0.44 -4.14 6.67
C GLN A 124 0.46 -2.82 7.45
N TYR A 125 0.10 -1.74 6.76
CA TYR A 125 -0.03 -0.41 7.34
C TYR A 125 -1.46 0.10 7.22
N THR A 126 -1.93 0.72 8.28
CA THR A 126 -3.21 1.43 8.31
C THR A 126 -2.94 2.89 8.55
N THR A 127 -3.28 3.74 7.58
CA THR A 127 -3.16 5.20 7.71
C THR A 127 -4.56 5.79 7.84
N THR A 128 -4.76 6.63 8.84
CA THR A 128 -6.06 7.22 9.15
C THR A 128 -5.99 8.73 9.11
N GLY A 129 -7.05 9.34 8.60
CA GLY A 129 -7.13 10.78 8.44
C GLY A 129 -8.57 11.30 8.45
N THR A 130 -8.71 12.59 8.18
CA THR A 130 -9.99 13.30 8.18
C THR A 130 -10.25 13.91 6.81
N LEU A 131 -11.46 13.72 6.28
CA LEU A 131 -11.94 14.44 5.11
C LEU A 131 -12.23 15.89 5.47
N LEU A 132 -11.63 16.81 4.74
CA LEU A 132 -11.87 18.23 4.87
C LEU A 132 -12.87 18.73 3.82
N SER A 133 -12.86 18.10 2.63
CA SER A 133 -13.80 18.37 1.54
C SER A 133 -13.85 17.16 0.59
N ASP A 134 -14.56 17.29 -0.53
CA ASP A 134 -14.56 16.29 -1.63
C ASP A 134 -13.22 16.21 -2.40
N THR A 135 -12.35 17.20 -2.21
CA THR A 135 -11.05 17.34 -2.90
C THR A 135 -9.86 17.39 -1.95
N THR A 136 -10.07 17.27 -0.64
CA THR A 136 -8.99 17.45 0.34
C THR A 136 -9.19 16.56 1.55
N PHE A 137 -8.13 15.90 2.00
CA PHE A 137 -8.09 15.19 3.27
C PHE A 137 -6.72 15.34 3.95
N LEU A 138 -6.72 15.19 5.28
CA LEU A 138 -5.54 15.23 6.12
C LEU A 138 -5.31 13.84 6.71
N MET A 139 -4.17 13.21 6.41
CA MET A 139 -3.73 12.00 7.10
C MET A 139 -3.01 12.39 8.40
N SER A 140 -3.39 11.77 9.51
CA SER A 140 -2.95 12.18 10.86
C SER A 140 -2.26 11.08 11.66
N SER A 141 -2.42 9.83 11.29
CA SER A 141 -1.76 8.71 11.97
C SER A 141 -1.49 7.55 11.03
N THR A 142 -0.46 6.79 11.33
CA THR A 142 -0.19 5.52 10.67
C THR A 142 0.07 4.45 11.71
N ASP A 143 -0.57 3.27 11.53
CA ASP A 143 -0.37 2.09 12.34
C ASP A 143 0.28 1.01 11.50
N ARG A 144 1.15 0.24 12.13
CA ARG A 144 1.80 -0.89 11.51
C ARG A 144 1.41 -2.17 12.23
N ASN A 145 0.81 -3.13 11.52
CA ASN A 145 0.33 -4.40 12.09
C ASN A 145 -0.47 -4.21 13.38
N GLY A 146 -1.29 -3.14 13.47
CA GLY A 146 -2.08 -2.80 14.66
C GLY A 146 -1.31 -2.13 15.80
N VAL A 147 -0.03 -1.81 15.61
CA VAL A 147 0.74 -1.01 16.58
C VAL A 147 0.66 0.45 16.13
N ILE A 148 0.12 1.30 17.02
CA ILE A 148 0.00 2.75 16.79
C ILE A 148 1.40 3.29 16.48
N GLY A 149 1.52 3.88 15.31
CA GLY A 149 2.75 4.46 14.80
C GLY A 149 2.87 5.95 15.09
N GLU A 150 3.69 6.62 14.30
CA GLU A 150 3.94 8.04 14.43
C GLU A 150 2.72 8.86 14.01
N ALA A 151 2.53 10.00 14.67
CA ALA A 151 1.65 11.04 14.17
C ALA A 151 2.24 11.58 12.86
N ILE A 152 1.41 11.70 11.83
CA ILE A 152 1.76 12.32 10.56
C ILE A 152 0.87 13.55 10.35
N ASP A 153 1.29 14.47 9.50
CA ASP A 153 0.53 15.68 9.15
C ASP A 153 0.64 15.88 7.63
N GLU A 154 -0.06 15.06 6.88
CA GLU A 154 0.02 15.02 5.42
C GLU A 154 -1.29 15.50 4.79
N LEU A 155 -1.30 16.74 4.31
CA LEU A 155 -2.44 17.32 3.62
C LEU A 155 -2.42 16.92 2.14
N TYR A 156 -3.43 16.15 1.73
CA TYR A 156 -3.64 15.73 0.34
C TYR A 156 -4.66 16.61 -0.37
N ARG A 157 -4.32 17.01 -1.60
CA ARG A 157 -5.17 17.83 -2.50
C ARG A 157 -5.42 17.08 -3.79
N PHE A 158 -6.61 17.21 -4.31
CA PHE A 158 -7.04 16.56 -5.54
C PHE A 158 -6.54 17.32 -6.79
N LYS A 159 -6.12 16.54 -7.79
CA LYS A 159 -5.89 17.01 -9.16
C LYS A 159 -6.62 16.10 -10.13
N ALA A 160 -7.46 16.68 -11.02
CA ALA A 160 -8.09 15.96 -12.12
C ALA A 160 -7.03 15.51 -13.13
N ALA A 161 -7.04 14.24 -13.50
CA ALA A 161 -6.11 13.65 -14.45
C ALA A 161 -6.64 12.31 -14.97
N VAL A 162 -6.10 11.84 -16.09
CA VAL A 162 -6.33 10.46 -16.52
C VAL A 162 -5.67 9.53 -15.52
N LYS A 163 -6.40 8.52 -15.06
CA LYS A 163 -5.90 7.52 -14.10
C LYS A 163 -5.40 6.28 -14.81
N PRO A 164 -4.39 5.59 -14.25
CA PRO A 164 -4.08 4.23 -14.64
C PRO A 164 -5.25 3.28 -14.32
N ASP A 165 -5.27 2.12 -14.95
CA ASP A 165 -6.23 1.05 -14.63
C ASP A 165 -6.00 0.51 -13.21
N SER A 166 -7.08 0.07 -12.53
CA SER A 166 -7.03 -0.48 -11.17
C SER A 166 -6.84 -2.01 -11.13
N THR A 167 -6.69 -2.66 -12.28
CA THR A 167 -6.52 -4.11 -12.37
C THR A 167 -5.22 -4.54 -11.70
N ASN A 168 -5.34 -5.42 -10.72
CA ASN A 168 -4.21 -6.01 -10.00
C ASN A 168 -4.55 -7.45 -9.60
N GLN A 169 -3.54 -8.22 -9.19
CA GLN A 169 -3.70 -9.63 -8.81
C GLN A 169 -3.87 -9.85 -7.30
N PHE A 170 -3.85 -8.80 -6.48
CA PHE A 170 -3.78 -8.90 -5.02
C PHE A 170 -5.10 -8.59 -4.32
N LEU A 171 -5.97 -7.81 -4.94
CA LEU A 171 -7.23 -7.30 -4.37
C LEU A 171 -8.41 -7.78 -5.22
N ASN A 172 -8.94 -8.94 -4.87
CA ASN A 172 -10.10 -9.56 -5.50
C ASN A 172 -11.41 -9.17 -4.81
#